data_97854e5a21890b725e56138b9d1ac747
#
_entry.id   97854e5a21890b725e56138b9d1ac747
#
_cell.length_a   1.000
_cell.length_b   1.000
_cell.length_c   1.000
_cell.angle_alpha   90.00
_cell.angle_beta   90.00
_cell.angle_gamma   90.00
#
_symmetry.space_group_name_H-M   'P 1'
#
loop_
_entity.id
_entity.type
_entity.pdbx_description
1 polymer ?
#
loop_
_entity_poly.entity_id
_entity_poly.type
_entity_poly.pdbx_seq_one_letter_code
_entity_poly.pdbx_strand_id
1 'polypeptide(L)'
;MRSYEDLTVILPTYNEGGNIRSMLEVLIALYPGVSIIVADDNSTDGTPETVRSFSSVHPKTVLLARAPQDRGLTASIMDGIMACRTERFVVMDADFQHPPESVGGLYDLLERGADVAVGKRVNKNSLSLSRTLASWGANALAKTYLFIMRKPSTEDVMSGFFGGRTELCQDVLVKHGHRFERGGFKVLFDLLKFLPRNAVVEELEFEFHQRRSGHSKLSSRVVLSILRQCGPMGKLAALAVNFLFINMLGRYISALALGLGFTFALMGTLNMAYDDQLVTSTVLAFVLAMAYLVVANKFLLARGKRDRLIIGMK
;
A
#
# COMPACT_ATOMS: atom_id res chain seq x y z
N MET A 1 26.25 -12.92 -24.90
CA MET A 1 25.47 -12.16 -23.89
C MET A 1 24.02 -12.59 -24.01
N ARG A 2 23.34 -12.84 -22.90
CA ARG A 2 21.89 -13.12 -22.91
C ARG A 2 21.15 -11.87 -23.35
N SER A 3 20.15 -12.02 -24.22
CA SER A 3 19.27 -10.94 -24.67
C SER A 3 17.96 -11.00 -23.87
N TYR A 4 17.39 -9.84 -23.56
CA TYR A 4 16.13 -9.68 -22.78
C TYR A 4 15.09 -8.93 -23.63
N GLU A 5 15.03 -9.21 -24.93
CA GLU A 5 14.11 -8.52 -25.87
C GLU A 5 12.65 -8.81 -25.62
N ASP A 6 12.34 -9.93 -24.97
CA ASP A 6 11.01 -10.36 -24.60
C ASP A 6 10.60 -9.94 -23.16
N LEU A 7 11.42 -9.09 -22.50
CA LEU A 7 11.19 -8.55 -21.17
C LEU A 7 10.88 -7.05 -21.25
N THR A 8 9.85 -6.63 -20.50
CA THR A 8 9.61 -5.23 -20.15
C THR A 8 9.75 -5.04 -18.65
N VAL A 9 10.53 -4.05 -18.22
CA VAL A 9 10.55 -3.56 -16.84
C VAL A 9 9.61 -2.37 -16.71
N ILE A 10 8.64 -2.45 -15.79
CA ILE A 10 7.66 -1.39 -15.52
C ILE A 10 8.08 -0.68 -14.23
N LEU A 11 8.30 0.63 -14.34
CA LEU A 11 8.67 1.51 -13.24
C LEU A 11 7.51 2.49 -12.96
N PRO A 12 6.64 2.22 -11.99
CA PRO A 12 5.68 3.22 -11.54
C PRO A 12 6.42 4.34 -10.80
N THR A 13 6.24 5.60 -11.23
CA THR A 13 6.94 6.75 -10.66
C THR A 13 5.99 7.84 -10.19
N TYR A 14 6.37 8.48 -9.08
CA TYR A 14 5.80 9.74 -8.63
C TYR A 14 6.85 10.53 -7.85
N ASN A 15 7.42 11.57 -8.47
CA ASN A 15 8.51 12.38 -7.93
C ASN A 15 9.75 11.52 -7.58
N GLU A 16 10.33 10.91 -8.61
CA GLU A 16 11.54 10.08 -8.53
C GLU A 16 12.72 10.68 -9.33
N GLY A 17 12.72 12.01 -9.55
CA GLY A 17 13.74 12.71 -10.33
C GLY A 17 15.18 12.47 -9.88
N GLY A 18 15.39 12.24 -8.55
CA GLY A 18 16.71 11.92 -8.01
C GLY A 18 17.18 10.48 -8.26
N ASN A 19 16.30 9.58 -8.67
CA ASN A 19 16.60 8.14 -8.80
C ASN A 19 16.48 7.64 -10.25
N ILE A 20 15.51 8.18 -11.00
CA ILE A 20 15.05 7.57 -12.26
C ILE A 20 16.16 7.41 -13.29
N ARG A 21 17.02 8.42 -13.49
CA ARG A 21 18.10 8.36 -14.47
C ARG A 21 19.06 7.20 -14.18
N SER A 22 19.55 7.11 -12.95
CA SER A 22 20.47 6.05 -12.54
C SER A 22 19.81 4.66 -12.62
N MET A 23 18.52 4.55 -12.31
CA MET A 23 17.78 3.29 -12.44
C MET A 23 17.71 2.84 -13.90
N LEU A 24 17.39 3.74 -14.82
CA LEU A 24 17.34 3.44 -16.26
C LEU A 24 18.71 2.98 -16.79
N GLU A 25 19.77 3.70 -16.42
CA GLU A 25 21.17 3.36 -16.81
C GLU A 25 21.55 1.97 -16.32
N VAL A 26 21.27 1.63 -15.06
CA VAL A 26 21.57 0.33 -14.48
C VAL A 26 20.78 -0.80 -15.17
N LEU A 27 19.48 -0.60 -15.40
CA LEU A 27 18.63 -1.63 -16.02
C LEU A 27 19.11 -1.95 -17.46
N ILE A 28 19.44 -0.95 -18.26
CA ILE A 28 19.94 -1.16 -19.63
C ILE A 28 21.31 -1.86 -19.62
N ALA A 29 22.17 -1.53 -18.66
CA ALA A 29 23.48 -2.18 -18.52
C ALA A 29 23.36 -3.65 -18.12
N LEU A 30 22.45 -3.96 -17.18
CA LEU A 30 22.24 -5.33 -16.69
C LEU A 30 21.48 -6.22 -17.69
N TYR A 31 20.52 -5.65 -18.43
CA TYR A 31 19.57 -6.39 -19.26
C TYR A 31 19.59 -5.90 -20.71
N PRO A 32 20.59 -6.30 -21.52
CA PRO A 32 20.70 -5.88 -22.92
C PRO A 32 19.45 -6.26 -23.70
N GLY A 33 18.85 -5.30 -24.38
CA GLY A 33 17.64 -5.49 -25.18
C GLY A 33 16.32 -5.30 -24.44
N VAL A 34 16.32 -5.10 -23.12
CA VAL A 34 15.13 -4.88 -22.30
C VAL A 34 14.32 -3.67 -22.78
N SER A 35 13.01 -3.78 -22.73
CA SER A 35 12.10 -2.64 -22.84
C SER A 35 11.80 -2.07 -21.45
N ILE A 36 11.68 -0.75 -21.32
CA ILE A 36 11.34 -0.10 -20.06
C ILE A 36 10.14 0.80 -20.25
N ILE A 37 9.14 0.64 -19.38
CA ILE A 37 7.98 1.54 -19.32
C ILE A 37 8.03 2.28 -17.98
N VAL A 38 8.21 3.59 -18.04
CA VAL A 38 8.08 4.46 -16.87
C VAL A 38 6.65 4.99 -16.82
N ALA A 39 5.85 4.45 -15.91
CA ALA A 39 4.44 4.85 -15.72
C ALA A 39 4.38 5.99 -14.69
N ASP A 40 4.42 7.23 -15.19
CA ASP A 40 4.54 8.42 -14.36
C ASP A 40 3.18 8.97 -13.92
N ASP A 41 3.00 9.09 -12.61
CA ASP A 41 1.75 9.50 -11.96
C ASP A 41 1.69 11.02 -11.71
N ASN A 42 2.01 11.80 -12.74
CA ASN A 42 2.06 13.27 -12.69
C ASN A 42 3.14 13.82 -11.75
N SER A 43 4.37 13.42 -11.94
CA SER A 43 5.53 14.00 -11.25
C SER A 43 5.74 15.47 -11.64
N THR A 44 6.25 16.25 -10.70
CA THR A 44 6.53 17.69 -10.84
C THR A 44 7.98 18.04 -10.54
N ASP A 45 8.84 17.03 -10.37
CA ASP A 45 10.24 17.16 -9.93
C ASP A 45 11.27 16.91 -11.04
N GLY A 46 10.85 16.98 -12.33
CA GLY A 46 11.72 16.71 -13.47
C GLY A 46 11.82 15.24 -13.87
N THR A 47 11.08 14.33 -13.22
CA THR A 47 11.01 12.90 -13.61
C THR A 47 10.62 12.71 -15.07
N PRO A 48 9.51 13.30 -15.57
CA PRO A 48 9.08 13.11 -16.97
C PRO A 48 10.08 13.64 -17.99
N GLU A 49 10.71 14.78 -17.72
CA GLU A 49 11.71 15.41 -18.57
C GLU A 49 12.95 14.54 -18.71
N THR A 50 13.40 13.99 -17.58
CA THR A 50 14.54 13.06 -17.53
C THR A 50 14.25 11.81 -18.37
N VAL A 51 13.08 11.23 -18.24
CA VAL A 51 12.68 10.03 -19.01
C VAL A 51 12.57 10.35 -20.51
N ARG A 52 11.98 11.48 -20.90
CA ARG A 52 11.90 11.89 -22.33
C ARG A 52 13.29 12.06 -22.94
N SER A 53 14.18 12.76 -22.21
CA SER A 53 15.57 12.91 -22.67
C SER A 53 16.29 11.57 -22.80
N PHE A 54 16.04 10.63 -21.89
CA PHE A 54 16.63 9.29 -21.95
C PHE A 54 16.06 8.47 -23.10
N SER A 55 14.76 8.54 -23.35
CA SER A 55 14.06 7.85 -24.43
C SER A 55 14.55 8.26 -25.83
N SER A 56 15.03 9.48 -26.00
CA SER A 56 15.55 9.96 -27.29
C SER A 56 16.83 9.22 -27.71
N VAL A 57 17.59 8.68 -26.76
CA VAL A 57 18.82 7.90 -27.00
C VAL A 57 18.54 6.39 -26.90
N HIS A 58 17.53 6.01 -26.08
CA HIS A 58 17.16 4.63 -25.83
C HIS A 58 15.69 4.39 -26.20
N PRO A 59 15.36 4.11 -27.48
CA PRO A 59 13.97 4.08 -27.97
C PRO A 59 13.10 2.98 -27.35
N LYS A 60 13.71 1.94 -26.73
CA LYS A 60 12.98 0.91 -25.96
C LYS A 60 12.56 1.38 -24.57
N THR A 61 12.93 2.60 -24.14
CA THR A 61 12.44 3.25 -22.93
C THR A 61 11.30 4.19 -23.28
N VAL A 62 10.14 4.00 -22.68
CA VAL A 62 8.92 4.75 -22.96
C VAL A 62 8.39 5.42 -21.70
N LEU A 63 8.09 6.72 -21.81
CA LEU A 63 7.33 7.43 -20.78
C LEU A 63 5.82 7.25 -21.03
N LEU A 64 5.15 6.62 -20.10
CA LEU A 64 3.69 6.56 -20.02
C LEU A 64 3.21 7.64 -19.05
N ALA A 65 2.96 8.85 -19.57
CA ALA A 65 2.43 9.96 -18.76
C ALA A 65 0.94 9.73 -18.49
N ARG A 66 0.56 9.66 -17.22
CA ARG A 66 -0.80 9.36 -16.80
C ARG A 66 -1.63 10.62 -16.56
N ALA A 67 -2.95 10.48 -16.70
CA ALA A 67 -3.86 11.60 -16.46
C ALA A 67 -3.94 11.98 -14.97
N PRO A 68 -3.97 13.29 -14.63
CA PRO A 68 -3.99 13.75 -13.23
C PRO A 68 -5.18 13.25 -12.41
N GLN A 69 -6.28 12.92 -13.08
CA GLN A 69 -7.54 12.49 -12.44
C GLN A 69 -7.51 11.04 -11.95
N ASP A 70 -6.62 10.22 -12.48
CA ASP A 70 -6.55 8.78 -12.19
C ASP A 70 -5.24 8.41 -11.46
N ARG A 71 -4.95 9.12 -10.39
CA ARG A 71 -3.75 8.89 -9.57
C ARG A 71 -3.83 7.60 -8.77
N GLY A 72 -2.72 6.88 -8.71
CA GLY A 72 -2.57 5.71 -7.85
C GLY A 72 -1.52 4.73 -8.36
N LEU A 73 -0.75 4.16 -7.42
CA LEU A 73 0.28 3.18 -7.73
C LEU A 73 -0.28 1.97 -8.49
N THR A 74 -1.41 1.42 -8.02
CA THR A 74 -2.08 0.30 -8.70
C THR A 74 -2.46 0.69 -10.12
N ALA A 75 -3.02 1.86 -10.34
CA ALA A 75 -3.40 2.33 -11.67
C ALA A 75 -2.18 2.50 -12.59
N SER A 76 -1.05 3.05 -12.08
CA SER A 76 0.21 3.15 -12.84
C SER A 76 0.73 1.79 -13.29
N ILE A 77 0.69 0.79 -12.41
CA ILE A 77 1.12 -0.57 -12.73
C ILE A 77 0.18 -1.22 -13.76
N MET A 78 -1.15 -1.08 -13.58
CA MET A 78 -2.14 -1.62 -14.52
C MET A 78 -1.94 -1.04 -15.92
N ASP A 79 -1.80 0.29 -16.04
CA ASP A 79 -1.60 0.95 -17.31
C ASP A 79 -0.25 0.55 -17.93
N GLY A 80 0.80 0.36 -17.11
CA GLY A 80 2.09 -0.18 -17.51
C GLY A 80 1.98 -1.59 -18.09
N ILE A 81 1.26 -2.51 -17.41
CA ILE A 81 1.04 -3.87 -17.89
C ILE A 81 0.25 -3.85 -19.22
N MET A 82 -0.80 -3.03 -19.32
CA MET A 82 -1.58 -2.90 -20.55
C MET A 82 -0.78 -2.33 -21.72
N ALA A 83 0.24 -1.52 -21.45
CA ALA A 83 1.13 -0.96 -22.47
C ALA A 83 2.25 -1.93 -22.90
N CYS A 84 2.51 -3.01 -22.16
CA CYS A 84 3.52 -4.01 -22.50
C CYS A 84 3.22 -4.70 -23.81
N ARG A 85 4.29 -4.94 -24.60
CA ARG A 85 4.24 -5.66 -25.89
C ARG A 85 5.15 -6.87 -25.93
N THR A 86 5.93 -7.08 -24.90
CA THR A 86 6.84 -8.23 -24.73
C THR A 86 6.09 -9.39 -24.07
N GLU A 87 6.64 -10.59 -24.14
CA GLU A 87 6.00 -11.79 -23.57
C GLU A 87 5.93 -11.74 -22.04
N ARG A 88 6.89 -11.08 -21.41
CA ARG A 88 7.06 -11.03 -19.95
C ARG A 88 7.27 -9.60 -19.47
N PHE A 89 6.82 -9.33 -18.27
CA PHE A 89 7.12 -8.08 -17.59
C PHE A 89 7.58 -8.29 -16.15
N VAL A 90 8.31 -7.32 -15.62
CA VAL A 90 8.65 -7.20 -14.21
C VAL A 90 8.33 -5.79 -13.74
N VAL A 91 7.60 -5.67 -12.62
CA VAL A 91 7.31 -4.40 -11.94
C VAL A 91 8.29 -4.21 -10.80
N MET A 92 8.88 -3.02 -10.67
CA MET A 92 9.74 -2.64 -9.54
C MET A 92 9.68 -1.14 -9.26
N ASP A 93 9.98 -0.75 -8.03
CA ASP A 93 10.11 0.67 -7.65
C ASP A 93 11.43 1.26 -8.19
N ALA A 94 11.42 2.56 -8.50
CA ALA A 94 12.59 3.27 -9.06
C ALA A 94 13.61 3.76 -8.00
N ASP A 95 13.36 3.50 -6.71
CA ASP A 95 14.12 4.05 -5.57
C ASP A 95 15.28 3.17 -5.05
N PHE A 96 15.60 2.10 -5.77
CA PHE A 96 16.62 1.09 -5.43
C PHE A 96 16.33 0.28 -4.16
N GLN A 97 15.10 0.31 -3.62
CA GLN A 97 14.72 -0.61 -2.54
C GLN A 97 14.59 -2.04 -3.06
N HIS A 98 14.13 -2.21 -4.31
CA HIS A 98 14.20 -3.44 -5.05
C HIS A 98 15.54 -3.48 -5.82
N PRO A 99 16.42 -4.49 -5.59
CA PRO A 99 17.69 -4.58 -6.29
C PRO A 99 17.47 -4.80 -7.80
N PRO A 100 18.00 -3.93 -8.67
CA PRO A 100 17.87 -4.11 -10.12
C PRO A 100 18.40 -5.48 -10.59
N GLU A 101 19.43 -6.01 -9.94
CA GLU A 101 20.05 -7.32 -10.23
C GLU A 101 19.05 -8.48 -10.06
N SER A 102 18.06 -8.32 -9.18
CA SER A 102 17.05 -9.36 -8.92
C SER A 102 15.98 -9.48 -10.01
N VAL A 103 15.92 -8.53 -10.95
CA VAL A 103 14.99 -8.61 -12.10
C VAL A 103 15.27 -9.85 -12.94
N GLY A 104 16.56 -10.18 -13.15
CA GLY A 104 16.97 -11.38 -13.88
C GLY A 104 16.47 -12.67 -13.24
N GLY A 105 16.48 -12.75 -11.91
CA GLY A 105 15.94 -13.91 -11.19
C GLY A 105 14.43 -14.10 -11.36
N LEU A 106 13.65 -13.00 -11.33
CA LEU A 106 12.22 -13.09 -11.64
C LEU A 106 11.97 -13.48 -13.10
N TYR A 107 12.75 -12.93 -14.02
CA TYR A 107 12.67 -13.30 -15.42
C TYR A 107 12.99 -14.79 -15.64
N ASP A 108 13.99 -15.34 -14.95
CA ASP A 108 14.34 -16.77 -15.02
C ASP A 108 13.19 -17.69 -14.57
N LEU A 109 12.45 -17.29 -13.53
CA LEU A 109 11.27 -18.04 -13.08
C LEU A 109 10.17 -18.03 -14.15
N LEU A 110 9.91 -16.87 -14.76
CA LEU A 110 8.93 -16.74 -15.84
C LEU A 110 9.34 -17.53 -17.09
N GLU A 111 10.63 -17.57 -17.42
CA GLU A 111 11.15 -18.33 -18.55
C GLU A 111 11.04 -19.85 -18.32
N ARG A 112 11.15 -20.30 -17.07
CA ARG A 112 10.94 -21.71 -16.66
C ARG A 112 9.47 -22.12 -16.62
N GLY A 113 8.54 -21.21 -16.88
CA GLY A 113 7.11 -21.52 -17.00
C GLY A 113 6.23 -21.03 -15.86
N ALA A 114 6.75 -20.22 -14.94
CA ALA A 114 5.89 -19.53 -13.99
C ALA A 114 4.97 -18.54 -14.73
N ASP A 115 3.71 -18.49 -14.33
CA ASP A 115 2.75 -17.50 -14.82
C ASP A 115 2.96 -16.14 -14.15
N VAL A 116 3.35 -16.17 -12.86
CA VAL A 116 3.71 -15.00 -12.06
C VAL A 116 4.92 -15.34 -11.19
N ALA A 117 5.90 -14.47 -11.16
CA ALA A 117 7.08 -14.54 -10.30
C ALA A 117 7.05 -13.41 -9.29
N VAL A 118 7.23 -13.70 -8.00
CA VAL A 118 7.10 -12.72 -6.92
C VAL A 118 8.39 -12.59 -6.13
N GLY A 119 8.85 -11.35 -5.96
CA GLY A 119 9.94 -11.06 -5.06
C GLY A 119 9.49 -11.12 -3.60
N LYS A 120 10.09 -12.01 -2.82
CA LYS A 120 9.88 -12.19 -1.39
C LYS A 120 11.01 -11.55 -0.61
N ARG A 121 10.69 -10.61 0.28
CA ARG A 121 11.69 -9.92 1.11
C ARG A 121 12.19 -10.82 2.25
N VAL A 122 13.50 -10.98 2.37
CA VAL A 122 14.14 -11.80 3.42
C VAL A 122 14.34 -10.97 4.69
N ASN A 123 14.83 -9.74 4.60
CA ASN A 123 15.13 -8.87 5.74
C ASN A 123 13.95 -7.98 6.12
N LYS A 124 13.16 -8.39 7.12
CA LYS A 124 12.02 -7.62 7.66
C LYS A 124 12.40 -6.67 8.81
N ASN A 125 13.68 -6.61 9.20
CA ASN A 125 14.13 -6.00 10.46
C ASN A 125 14.22 -4.46 10.47
N SER A 126 13.92 -3.77 9.38
CA SER A 126 14.05 -2.30 9.27
C SER A 126 12.77 -1.52 9.58
N LEU A 127 11.67 -2.20 9.92
CA LEU A 127 10.38 -1.56 10.17
C LEU A 127 10.08 -1.46 11.67
N SER A 128 9.41 -0.38 12.11
CA SER A 128 8.89 -0.30 13.49
C SER A 128 7.93 -1.44 13.77
N LEU A 129 7.90 -1.94 15.03
CA LEU A 129 7.05 -3.06 15.48
C LEU A 129 5.58 -2.92 15.05
N SER A 130 5.01 -1.73 15.15
CA SER A 130 3.63 -1.46 14.73
C SER A 130 3.40 -1.63 13.21
N ARG A 131 4.37 -1.23 12.39
CA ARG A 131 4.32 -1.42 10.93
C ARG A 131 4.51 -2.88 10.53
N THR A 132 5.37 -3.59 11.24
CA THR A 132 5.60 -5.03 11.02
C THR A 132 4.34 -5.83 11.34
N LEU A 133 3.68 -5.57 12.48
CA LEU A 133 2.42 -6.22 12.86
C LEU A 133 1.28 -5.90 11.88
N ALA A 134 1.14 -4.65 11.44
CA ALA A 134 0.13 -4.25 10.46
C ALA A 134 0.38 -4.92 9.10
N SER A 135 1.62 -4.99 8.64
CA SER A 135 1.99 -5.66 7.40
C SER A 135 1.78 -7.16 7.47
N TRP A 136 2.14 -7.79 8.59
CA TRP A 136 1.93 -9.22 8.81
C TRP A 136 0.44 -9.57 8.84
N GLY A 137 -0.37 -8.83 9.59
CA GLY A 137 -1.82 -9.03 9.67
C GLY A 137 -2.51 -8.85 8.31
N ALA A 138 -2.08 -7.85 7.54
CA ALA A 138 -2.57 -7.59 6.20
C ALA A 138 -2.26 -8.74 5.24
N ASN A 139 -1.01 -9.23 5.27
CA ASN A 139 -0.58 -10.36 4.43
C ASN A 139 -1.31 -11.66 4.82
N ALA A 140 -1.45 -11.94 6.12
CA ALA A 140 -2.20 -13.10 6.61
C ALA A 140 -3.67 -13.07 6.17
N LEU A 141 -4.33 -11.91 6.26
CA LEU A 141 -5.71 -11.72 5.82
C LEU A 141 -5.86 -11.99 4.32
N ALA A 142 -4.97 -11.42 3.51
CA ALA A 142 -4.99 -11.62 2.07
C ALA A 142 -4.75 -13.07 1.67
N LYS A 143 -3.78 -13.75 2.31
CA LYS A 143 -3.53 -15.20 2.11
C LYS A 143 -4.76 -16.04 2.47
N THR A 144 -5.38 -15.77 3.62
CA THR A 144 -6.60 -16.45 4.05
C THR A 144 -7.74 -16.26 3.03
N TYR A 145 -7.89 -15.04 2.51
CA TYR A 145 -8.88 -14.78 1.47
C TYR A 145 -8.60 -15.58 0.19
N LEU A 146 -7.37 -15.59 -0.31
CA LEU A 146 -6.97 -16.35 -1.49
C LEU A 146 -7.17 -17.86 -1.27
N PHE A 147 -6.83 -18.38 -0.10
CA PHE A 147 -7.04 -19.77 0.27
C PHE A 147 -8.52 -20.16 0.23
N ILE A 148 -9.41 -19.38 0.86
CA ILE A 148 -10.86 -19.61 0.86
C ILE A 148 -11.40 -19.60 -0.58
N MET A 149 -10.91 -18.67 -1.41
CA MET A 149 -11.32 -18.55 -2.81
C MET A 149 -10.65 -19.58 -3.74
N ARG A 150 -9.79 -20.45 -3.18
CA ARG A 150 -8.99 -21.44 -3.94
C ARG A 150 -8.21 -20.80 -5.09
N LYS A 151 -7.54 -19.70 -4.80
CA LYS A 151 -6.72 -18.95 -5.74
C LYS A 151 -5.24 -19.18 -5.47
N PRO A 152 -4.37 -19.03 -6.51
CA PRO A 152 -2.93 -19.06 -6.30
C PRO A 152 -2.51 -18.00 -5.28
N SER A 153 -1.49 -18.29 -4.50
CA SER A 153 -1.01 -17.44 -3.42
C SER A 153 0.51 -17.46 -3.36
N THR A 154 1.08 -16.53 -2.61
CA THR A 154 2.52 -16.35 -2.37
C THR A 154 2.74 -15.99 -0.91
N GLU A 155 3.97 -16.09 -0.41
CA GLU A 155 4.28 -15.69 0.95
C GLU A 155 4.23 -14.17 1.16
N ASP A 156 4.61 -13.37 0.16
CA ASP A 156 4.47 -11.90 0.18
C ASP A 156 3.43 -11.43 -0.84
N VAL A 157 2.15 -11.68 -0.57
CA VAL A 157 1.01 -11.24 -1.42
C VAL A 157 0.99 -9.72 -1.62
N MET A 158 1.68 -8.99 -0.75
CA MET A 158 1.75 -7.53 -0.76
C MET A 158 3.01 -6.99 -1.44
N SER A 159 3.79 -7.84 -2.12
CA SER A 159 4.99 -7.41 -2.80
C SER A 159 4.69 -6.39 -3.90
N GLY A 160 5.50 -5.34 -4.00
CA GLY A 160 5.54 -4.41 -5.13
C GLY A 160 6.55 -4.85 -6.20
N PHE A 161 7.31 -5.92 -5.94
CA PHE A 161 8.31 -6.48 -6.85
C PHE A 161 7.83 -7.83 -7.35
N PHE A 162 7.35 -7.87 -8.58
CA PHE A 162 6.82 -9.09 -9.19
C PHE A 162 6.87 -8.99 -10.71
N GLY A 163 6.81 -10.13 -11.37
CA GLY A 163 6.68 -10.23 -12.82
C GLY A 163 5.56 -11.17 -13.22
N GLY A 164 5.22 -11.20 -14.49
CA GLY A 164 4.20 -12.08 -15.01
C GLY A 164 4.27 -12.24 -16.53
N ARG A 165 3.53 -13.24 -17.03
CA ARG A 165 3.26 -13.38 -18.45
C ARG A 165 2.29 -12.28 -18.89
N THR A 166 2.72 -11.47 -19.85
CA THR A 166 2.00 -10.25 -20.25
C THR A 166 0.59 -10.56 -20.71
N GLU A 167 0.40 -11.50 -21.62
CA GLU A 167 -0.91 -11.88 -22.15
C GLU A 167 -1.89 -12.30 -21.04
N LEU A 168 -1.45 -13.18 -20.14
CA LEU A 168 -2.27 -13.65 -19.02
C LEU A 168 -2.72 -12.50 -18.10
N CYS A 169 -1.77 -11.60 -17.75
CA CYS A 169 -2.08 -10.49 -16.87
C CYS A 169 -2.95 -9.43 -17.56
N GLN A 170 -2.72 -9.16 -18.84
CA GLN A 170 -3.58 -8.27 -19.64
C GLN A 170 -5.00 -8.83 -19.76
N ASP A 171 -5.16 -10.12 -19.98
CA ASP A 171 -6.45 -10.80 -20.00
C ASP A 171 -7.23 -10.63 -18.69
N VAL A 172 -6.53 -10.78 -17.55
CA VAL A 172 -7.10 -10.52 -16.23
C VAL A 172 -7.52 -9.06 -16.08
N LEU A 173 -6.69 -8.12 -16.53
CA LEU A 173 -6.99 -6.69 -16.44
C LEU A 173 -8.16 -6.29 -17.36
N VAL A 174 -8.26 -6.81 -18.57
CA VAL A 174 -9.38 -6.58 -19.48
C VAL A 174 -10.69 -7.08 -18.88
N LYS A 175 -10.70 -8.31 -18.35
CA LYS A 175 -11.91 -8.94 -17.81
C LYS A 175 -12.33 -8.39 -16.44
N HIS A 176 -11.36 -8.03 -15.60
CA HIS A 176 -11.58 -7.76 -14.17
C HIS A 176 -10.99 -6.44 -13.66
N GLY A 177 -10.32 -5.64 -14.51
CA GLY A 177 -9.65 -4.40 -14.08
C GLY A 177 -10.57 -3.38 -13.41
N HIS A 178 -11.85 -3.35 -13.76
CA HIS A 178 -12.86 -2.51 -13.10
C HIS A 178 -13.10 -2.88 -11.61
N ARG A 179 -12.63 -4.05 -11.17
CA ARG A 179 -12.75 -4.56 -9.79
C ARG A 179 -11.48 -4.33 -8.97
N PHE A 180 -10.42 -3.82 -9.59
CA PHE A 180 -9.17 -3.49 -8.91
C PHE A 180 -9.33 -2.17 -8.15
N GLU A 181 -8.69 -2.07 -6.99
CA GLU A 181 -8.64 -0.83 -6.20
C GLU A 181 -7.58 0.11 -6.81
N ARG A 182 -7.95 0.90 -7.82
CA ARG A 182 -7.01 1.76 -8.58
C ARG A 182 -6.20 2.72 -7.70
N GLY A 183 -6.82 3.30 -6.68
CA GLY A 183 -6.14 4.13 -5.68
C GLY A 183 -5.37 3.34 -4.61
N GLY A 184 -5.33 2.01 -4.72
CA GLY A 184 -4.64 1.11 -3.80
C GLY A 184 -3.13 1.04 -4.04
N PHE A 185 -2.47 0.23 -3.22
CA PHE A 185 -1.01 0.03 -3.27
C PHE A 185 -0.63 -1.43 -3.55
N LYS A 186 -1.58 -2.33 -3.83
CA LYS A 186 -1.37 -3.79 -3.81
C LYS A 186 -1.99 -4.48 -5.01
N VAL A 187 -1.50 -4.13 -6.20
CA VAL A 187 -1.95 -4.68 -7.48
C VAL A 187 -1.75 -6.20 -7.57
N LEU A 188 -0.66 -6.73 -7.00
CA LEU A 188 -0.39 -8.17 -7.01
C LEU A 188 -1.52 -8.97 -6.36
N PHE A 189 -2.04 -8.51 -5.20
CA PHE A 189 -3.17 -9.16 -4.55
C PHE A 189 -4.41 -9.17 -5.45
N ASP A 190 -4.70 -8.05 -6.12
CA ASP A 190 -5.81 -7.96 -7.06
C ASP A 190 -5.61 -8.90 -8.26
N LEU A 191 -4.39 -8.99 -8.81
CA LEU A 191 -4.07 -9.96 -9.87
C LEU A 191 -4.32 -11.40 -9.41
N LEU A 192 -3.75 -11.81 -8.29
CA LEU A 192 -3.89 -13.18 -7.76
C LEU A 192 -5.35 -13.59 -7.56
N LYS A 193 -6.24 -12.68 -7.17
CA LYS A 193 -7.68 -12.95 -7.03
C LYS A 193 -8.33 -13.41 -8.34
N PHE A 194 -7.86 -12.91 -9.47
CA PHE A 194 -8.50 -13.14 -10.75
C PHE A 194 -7.73 -14.08 -11.67
N LEU A 195 -6.50 -14.46 -11.32
CA LEU A 195 -5.77 -15.50 -12.03
C LEU A 195 -6.54 -16.82 -12.08
N PRO A 196 -6.31 -17.67 -13.10
CA PRO A 196 -6.77 -19.06 -13.10
C PRO A 196 -6.32 -19.81 -11.84
N ARG A 197 -7.10 -20.81 -11.40
CA ARG A 197 -6.77 -21.58 -10.18
C ARG A 197 -5.49 -22.40 -10.30
N ASN A 198 -5.16 -22.80 -11.52
CA ASN A 198 -3.99 -23.58 -11.87
C ASN A 198 -2.79 -22.72 -12.28
N ALA A 199 -2.87 -21.38 -12.13
CA ALA A 199 -1.74 -20.51 -12.45
C ALA A 199 -0.56 -20.82 -11.51
N VAL A 200 0.62 -20.94 -12.10
CA VAL A 200 1.88 -21.24 -11.41
C VAL A 200 2.48 -19.94 -10.89
N VAL A 201 2.60 -19.84 -9.57
CA VAL A 201 3.21 -18.68 -8.89
C VAL A 201 4.50 -19.15 -8.21
N GLU A 202 5.62 -18.57 -8.58
CA GLU A 202 6.93 -18.87 -8.00
C GLU A 202 7.51 -17.65 -7.28
N GLU A 203 8.45 -17.87 -6.36
CA GLU A 203 9.01 -16.84 -5.50
C GLU A 203 10.53 -16.77 -5.65
N LEU A 204 11.04 -15.53 -5.65
CA LEU A 204 12.46 -15.21 -5.58
C LEU A 204 12.74 -14.47 -4.27
N GLU A 205 13.59 -15.01 -3.42
CA GLU A 205 14.07 -14.29 -2.23
C GLU A 205 15.03 -13.17 -2.62
N PHE A 206 14.83 -11.97 -2.04
CA PHE A 206 15.72 -10.84 -2.23
C PHE A 206 15.87 -10.02 -0.96
N GLU A 207 17.00 -9.33 -0.84
CA GLU A 207 17.24 -8.37 0.23
C GLU A 207 16.64 -7.01 -0.12
N PHE A 208 15.79 -6.50 0.75
CA PHE A 208 15.18 -5.18 0.59
C PHE A 208 16.16 -4.11 1.09
N HIS A 209 16.58 -3.22 0.20
CA HIS A 209 17.59 -2.21 0.50
C HIS A 209 16.97 -0.95 1.13
N GLN A 210 17.83 -0.07 1.66
CA GLN A 210 17.43 1.26 2.06
C GLN A 210 17.21 2.14 0.83
N ARG A 211 16.17 2.97 0.88
CA ARG A 211 15.87 3.93 -0.17
C ARG A 211 17.04 4.90 -0.34
N ARG A 212 17.48 5.15 -1.58
CA ARG A 212 18.56 6.11 -1.85
C ARG A 212 18.10 7.56 -1.65
N SER A 213 16.85 7.90 -2.03
CA SER A 213 16.29 9.25 -1.94
C SER A 213 14.77 9.20 -1.72
N GLY A 214 14.19 10.24 -1.08
CA GLY A 214 12.74 10.39 -0.90
C GLY A 214 12.20 9.90 0.44
N HIS A 215 10.90 10.20 0.71
CA HIS A 215 10.20 9.83 1.95
C HIS A 215 9.14 8.76 1.72
N SER A 216 8.99 7.84 2.69
CA SER A 216 7.96 6.80 2.64
C SER A 216 6.55 7.41 2.72
N LYS A 217 5.70 7.12 1.74
CA LYS A 217 4.30 7.59 1.64
C LYS A 217 3.29 6.62 2.28
N LEU A 218 3.76 5.53 2.93
CA LEU A 218 2.89 4.53 3.56
C LEU A 218 2.22 5.08 4.84
N SER A 219 0.89 5.06 4.87
CA SER A 219 0.06 5.45 6.01
C SER A 219 -0.74 4.26 6.55
N SER A 220 -1.29 4.39 7.78
CA SER A 220 -2.19 3.41 8.42
C SER A 220 -3.46 3.05 7.60
N ARG A 221 -3.71 3.76 6.50
CA ARG A 221 -4.81 3.48 5.54
C ARG A 221 -4.62 2.19 4.75
N VAL A 222 -3.40 1.61 4.75
CA VAL A 222 -3.07 0.39 3.98
C VAL A 222 -3.92 -0.81 4.44
N VAL A 223 -4.11 -1.00 5.75
CA VAL A 223 -4.91 -2.12 6.28
C VAL A 223 -6.38 -2.02 5.85
N LEU A 224 -6.97 -0.82 5.91
CA LEU A 224 -8.34 -0.58 5.44
C LEU A 224 -8.48 -0.79 3.93
N SER A 225 -7.48 -0.42 3.15
CA SER A 225 -7.44 -0.66 1.70
C SER A 225 -7.50 -2.16 1.39
N ILE A 226 -6.71 -2.97 2.10
CA ILE A 226 -6.68 -4.43 1.92
C ILE A 226 -8.02 -5.06 2.28
N LEU A 227 -8.63 -4.65 3.39
CA LEU A 227 -9.97 -5.11 3.76
C LEU A 227 -10.98 -4.82 2.64
N ARG A 228 -10.95 -3.62 2.05
CA ARG A 228 -11.83 -3.25 0.93
C ARG A 228 -11.59 -4.11 -0.31
N GLN A 229 -10.35 -4.52 -0.57
CA GLN A 229 -9.98 -5.40 -1.69
C GLN A 229 -10.51 -6.84 -1.52
N CYS A 230 -10.83 -7.27 -0.29
CA CYS A 230 -11.43 -8.59 -0.03
C CYS A 230 -12.93 -8.68 -0.41
N GLY A 231 -13.43 -7.82 -1.30
CA GLY A 231 -14.80 -7.86 -1.83
C GLY A 231 -15.87 -7.33 -0.87
N PRO A 232 -17.17 -7.66 -1.06
CA PRO A 232 -18.26 -7.13 -0.25
C PRO A 232 -18.13 -7.44 1.24
N MET A 233 -17.73 -8.66 1.58
CA MET A 233 -17.47 -9.07 2.97
C MET A 233 -16.31 -8.31 3.60
N GLY A 234 -15.25 -8.04 2.84
CA GLY A 234 -14.13 -7.24 3.31
C GLY A 234 -14.52 -5.76 3.51
N LYS A 235 -15.37 -5.21 2.65
CA LYS A 235 -15.93 -3.86 2.82
C LYS A 235 -16.77 -3.77 4.11
N LEU A 236 -17.58 -4.78 4.38
CA LEU A 236 -18.37 -4.88 5.61
C LEU A 236 -17.46 -5.02 6.85
N ALA A 237 -16.42 -5.86 6.76
CA ALA A 237 -15.43 -5.99 7.82
C ALA A 237 -14.64 -4.69 8.06
N ALA A 238 -14.27 -3.96 7.02
CA ALA A 238 -13.62 -2.65 7.13
C ALA A 238 -14.51 -1.61 7.82
N LEU A 239 -15.81 -1.64 7.52
CA LEU A 239 -16.80 -0.78 8.20
C LEU A 239 -16.95 -1.17 9.68
N ALA A 240 -17.01 -2.47 9.98
CA ALA A 240 -17.12 -2.99 11.35
C ALA A 240 -15.86 -2.66 12.17
N VAL A 241 -14.66 -2.84 11.62
CA VAL A 241 -13.39 -2.49 12.28
C VAL A 241 -13.32 -0.99 12.55
N ASN A 242 -13.71 -0.16 11.58
CA ASN A 242 -13.73 1.29 11.75
C ASN A 242 -14.74 1.72 12.82
N PHE A 243 -15.93 1.10 12.83
CA PHE A 243 -16.96 1.34 13.84
C PHE A 243 -16.52 0.88 15.23
N LEU A 244 -15.92 -0.33 15.35
CA LEU A 244 -15.40 -0.85 16.60
C LEU A 244 -14.24 -0.01 17.14
N PHE A 245 -13.33 0.43 16.26
CA PHE A 245 -12.19 1.26 16.65
C PHE A 245 -12.64 2.62 17.19
N ILE A 246 -13.59 3.28 16.52
CA ILE A 246 -14.16 4.56 16.97
C ILE A 246 -14.91 4.39 18.29
N ASN A 247 -15.71 3.33 18.44
CA ASN A 247 -16.45 3.05 19.67
C ASN A 247 -15.54 2.61 20.82
N MET A 248 -14.50 1.80 20.53
CA MET A 248 -13.53 1.36 21.54
C MET A 248 -12.71 2.55 22.05
N LEU A 249 -12.22 3.42 21.16
CA LEU A 249 -11.49 4.62 21.55
C LEU A 249 -12.37 5.58 22.35
N GLY A 250 -13.64 5.79 21.92
CA GLY A 250 -14.61 6.59 22.66
C GLY A 250 -14.91 6.02 24.05
N ARG A 251 -15.08 4.70 24.18
CA ARG A 251 -15.29 4.01 25.46
C ARG A 251 -14.05 4.09 26.37
N TYR A 252 -12.84 3.97 25.79
CA TYR A 252 -11.59 4.07 26.57
C TYR A 252 -11.38 5.47 27.13
N ILE A 253 -11.61 6.49 26.31
CA ILE A 253 -11.55 7.90 26.74
C ILE A 253 -12.63 8.20 27.80
N SER A 254 -13.85 7.68 27.61
CA SER A 254 -14.94 7.83 28.58
C SER A 254 -14.66 7.12 29.91
N ALA A 255 -14.11 5.91 29.86
CA ALA A 255 -13.73 5.16 31.05
C ALA A 255 -12.57 5.84 31.82
N LEU A 256 -11.57 6.36 31.11
CA LEU A 256 -10.44 7.08 31.70
C LEU A 256 -10.92 8.36 32.40
N ALA A 257 -11.81 9.10 31.79
CA ALA A 257 -12.34 10.33 32.36
C ALA A 257 -13.29 10.10 33.54
N LEU A 258 -14.11 9.02 33.49
CA LEU A 258 -14.91 8.58 34.63
C LEU A 258 -14.04 8.13 35.78
N GLY A 259 -12.94 7.38 35.50
CA GLY A 259 -11.96 6.97 36.50
C GLY A 259 -11.27 8.16 37.18
N LEU A 260 -10.80 9.12 36.40
CA LEU A 260 -10.21 10.36 36.92
C LEU A 260 -11.22 11.17 37.72
N GLY A 261 -12.46 11.34 37.23
CA GLY A 261 -13.53 12.03 37.94
C GLY A 261 -13.88 11.36 39.29
N PHE A 262 -13.95 10.02 39.31
CA PHE A 262 -14.18 9.25 40.52
C PHE A 262 -13.02 9.39 41.52
N THR A 263 -11.77 9.37 41.05
CA THR A 263 -10.58 9.55 41.92
C THR A 263 -10.58 10.96 42.53
N PHE A 264 -10.89 11.99 41.72
CA PHE A 264 -11.00 13.37 42.24
C PHE A 264 -12.16 13.53 43.21
N ALA A 265 -13.32 12.93 42.97
CA ALA A 265 -14.46 12.95 43.86
C ALA A 265 -14.14 12.24 45.21
N LEU A 266 -13.46 11.08 45.15
CA LEU A 266 -13.02 10.34 46.36
C LEU A 266 -12.01 11.15 47.17
N MET A 267 -11.02 11.76 46.51
CA MET A 267 -10.06 12.67 47.15
C MET A 267 -10.77 13.87 47.80
N GLY A 268 -11.75 14.46 47.08
CA GLY A 268 -12.57 15.54 47.63
C GLY A 268 -13.35 15.14 48.88
N THR A 269 -14.01 13.95 48.87
CA THR A 269 -14.75 13.46 50.05
C THR A 269 -13.86 13.11 51.23
N LEU A 270 -12.64 12.56 50.98
CA LEU A 270 -11.67 12.28 52.02
C LEU A 270 -11.06 13.57 52.65
N ASN A 271 -10.97 14.64 51.84
CA ASN A 271 -10.47 15.96 52.32
C ASN A 271 -11.57 16.90 52.78
N MET A 272 -12.86 16.55 52.65
CA MET A 272 -13.99 17.36 53.13
C MET A 272 -13.96 17.70 54.63
N ALA A 273 -13.11 17.02 55.42
CA ALA A 273 -12.90 17.36 56.82
C ALA A 273 -11.97 18.58 57.05
N TYR A 274 -11.37 19.14 55.95
CA TYR A 274 -10.27 20.09 56.13
C TYR A 274 -10.31 21.38 55.31
N ASP A 275 -11.08 21.49 54.18
CA ASP A 275 -11.10 22.75 53.42
C ASP A 275 -12.21 22.85 52.36
N ASP A 276 -13.07 23.89 52.46
CA ASP A 276 -14.20 24.18 51.54
C ASP A 276 -13.77 24.56 50.12
N GLN A 277 -12.52 25.07 49.94
CA GLN A 277 -12.02 25.44 48.60
C GLN A 277 -11.63 24.19 47.77
N LEU A 278 -11.24 23.11 48.43
CA LEU A 278 -10.87 21.88 47.74
C LEU A 278 -12.08 21.17 47.15
N VAL A 279 -13.24 21.22 47.79
CA VAL A 279 -14.51 20.66 47.32
C VAL A 279 -14.99 21.37 46.07
N THR A 280 -14.94 22.70 46.07
CA THR A 280 -15.39 23.53 44.91
C THR A 280 -14.48 23.31 43.72
N SER A 281 -13.18 23.22 43.88
CA SER A 281 -12.23 22.96 42.78
C SER A 281 -12.36 21.54 42.20
N THR A 282 -12.68 20.55 43.06
CA THR A 282 -12.89 19.16 42.64
C THR A 282 -14.19 18.99 41.84
N VAL A 283 -15.28 19.62 42.26
CA VAL A 283 -16.56 19.62 41.56
C VAL A 283 -16.40 20.35 40.21
N LEU A 284 -15.69 21.48 40.17
CA LEU A 284 -15.44 22.22 38.94
C LEU A 284 -14.60 21.39 37.94
N ALA A 285 -13.55 20.71 38.42
CA ALA A 285 -12.74 19.82 37.60
C ALA A 285 -13.53 18.65 37.02
N PHE A 286 -14.47 18.07 37.80
CA PHE A 286 -15.37 17.02 37.32
C PHE A 286 -16.33 17.52 36.24
N VAL A 287 -16.94 18.68 36.44
CA VAL A 287 -17.86 19.31 35.46
C VAL A 287 -17.12 19.65 34.17
N LEU A 288 -15.90 20.18 34.24
CA LEU A 288 -15.04 20.47 33.09
C LEU A 288 -14.63 19.19 32.34
N ALA A 289 -14.28 18.13 33.05
CA ALA A 289 -13.97 16.82 32.46
C ALA A 289 -15.18 16.22 31.73
N MET A 290 -16.38 16.32 32.31
CA MET A 290 -17.62 15.86 31.67
C MET A 290 -18.00 16.72 30.46
N ALA A 291 -17.83 18.03 30.51
CA ALA A 291 -18.04 18.94 29.38
C ALA A 291 -17.06 18.64 28.24
N TYR A 292 -15.79 18.41 28.55
CA TYR A 292 -14.76 18.01 27.58
C TYR A 292 -15.13 16.69 26.89
N LEU A 293 -15.62 15.70 27.65
CA LEU A 293 -16.07 14.42 27.10
C LEU A 293 -17.22 14.56 26.11
N VAL A 294 -18.21 15.38 26.43
CA VAL A 294 -19.36 15.63 25.54
C VAL A 294 -18.90 16.32 24.26
N VAL A 295 -18.01 17.30 24.37
CA VAL A 295 -17.45 18.03 23.20
C VAL A 295 -16.56 17.12 22.37
N ALA A 296 -15.66 16.36 22.99
CA ALA A 296 -14.78 15.42 22.30
C ALA A 296 -15.57 14.33 21.58
N ASN A 297 -16.62 13.80 22.20
CA ASN A 297 -17.49 12.79 21.60
C ASN A 297 -18.29 13.36 20.41
N LYS A 298 -18.81 14.59 20.52
CA LYS A 298 -19.45 15.30 19.39
C LYS A 298 -18.45 15.57 18.26
N PHE A 299 -17.22 15.96 18.57
CA PHE A 299 -16.20 16.26 17.58
C PHE A 299 -15.74 15.00 16.84
N LEU A 300 -15.56 13.88 17.55
CA LEU A 300 -15.23 12.56 16.98
C LEU A 300 -16.37 12.04 16.09
N LEU A 301 -17.62 12.21 16.50
CA LEU A 301 -18.79 11.85 15.70
C LEU A 301 -18.97 12.74 14.46
N ALA A 302 -18.68 14.04 14.58
CA ALA A 302 -18.71 14.98 13.45
C ALA A 302 -17.61 14.71 12.44
N ARG A 303 -16.40 14.36 12.90
CA ARG A 303 -15.27 13.98 12.05
C ARG A 303 -15.54 12.67 11.31
N GLY A 304 -16.13 11.68 11.97
CA GLY A 304 -16.57 10.42 11.34
C GLY A 304 -17.72 10.61 10.33
N LYS A 305 -18.57 11.63 10.47
CA LYS A 305 -19.57 12.03 9.46
C LYS A 305 -18.94 12.75 8.27
N ARG A 306 -17.95 13.62 8.51
CA ARG A 306 -17.23 14.36 7.46
C ARG A 306 -16.39 13.44 6.60
N ASP A 307 -15.70 12.47 7.21
CA ASP A 307 -14.95 11.44 6.48
C ASP A 307 -15.87 10.51 5.66
N ARG A 308 -17.11 10.26 6.13
CA ARG A 308 -18.12 9.53 5.35
C ARG A 308 -18.65 10.31 4.14
N LEU A 309 -18.81 11.63 4.24
CA LEU A 309 -19.20 12.49 3.12
C LEU A 309 -18.10 12.59 2.06
N ILE A 310 -16.84 12.62 2.45
CA ILE A 310 -15.68 12.66 1.54
C ILE A 310 -15.46 11.30 0.85
N ILE A 311 -15.85 10.20 1.48
CA ILE A 311 -15.72 8.83 0.93
C ILE A 311 -16.95 8.45 0.07
N GLY A 312 -18.08 9.12 0.23
CA GLY A 312 -19.31 8.87 -0.54
C GLY A 312 -19.45 9.70 -1.82
N MET A 313 -18.54 10.63 -2.09
CA MET A 313 -18.57 11.53 -3.25
C MET A 313 -17.37 11.33 -4.20
N LYS A 314 -16.96 10.07 -4.44
CA LYS A 314 -16.12 9.74 -5.61
C LYS A 314 -16.33 8.27 -6.01
#